data_c01830eaeecd27bc982607c847252a82
#
_entry.id   c01830eaeecd27bc982607c847252a82
#
_cell.length_a   1.000
_cell.length_b   1.000
_cell.length_c   1.000
_cell.angle_alpha   90.00
_cell.angle_beta   90.00
_cell.angle_gamma   90.00
#
_symmetry.space_group_name_H-M   'P 1'
#
loop_
_entity.id
_entity.type
_entity.pdbx_description
1 polymer ?
#
loop_
_entity_poly.entity_id
_entity_poly.type
_entity_poly.pdbx_seq_one_letter_code
_entity_poly.pdbx_strand_id
1 'polypeptide(L)'
;MMSTPRLLRSCWLVFMLVCSFSVVADPVDFELPGLDGKTYRLSDFRGKWVLVNYWATWCPPCREELPELEIFYNNHKDEDAVVIGVAMESIKLERLQKFVDKQFLSFPILLSEPAARTELGGIPGLPTSFLIDPTGEVVARQVGPVTAEDVEQFIQKHNKQ
;
A
#
# COMPACT_ATOMS: atom_id res chain seq x y z
N MET A 1 -27.09 79.57 -11.06
CA MET A 1 -27.96 78.40 -11.10
C MET A 1 -27.29 77.33 -11.94
N MET A 2 -26.50 76.48 -11.31
CA MET A 2 -25.78 75.39 -12.03
C MET A 2 -26.00 74.12 -11.28
N SER A 3 -26.67 73.16 -11.96
CA SER A 3 -27.06 71.88 -11.44
C SER A 3 -25.93 70.91 -11.68
N THR A 4 -25.42 70.29 -10.61
CA THR A 4 -24.38 69.22 -10.70
C THR A 4 -25.02 67.83 -10.86
N PRO A 5 -24.58 66.98 -11.79
CA PRO A 5 -25.10 65.62 -11.90
C PRO A 5 -24.38 64.68 -10.89
N ARG A 6 -25.18 63.91 -10.18
CA ARG A 6 -24.75 62.85 -9.30
C ARG A 6 -24.20 61.68 -10.12
N LEU A 7 -22.90 61.39 -10.03
CA LEU A 7 -22.27 60.21 -10.55
C LEU A 7 -22.65 58.99 -9.68
N LEU A 8 -23.44 58.08 -10.24
CA LEU A 8 -23.67 56.76 -9.69
C LEU A 8 -22.38 55.94 -9.84
N ARG A 9 -21.70 55.71 -8.73
CA ARG A 9 -20.62 54.71 -8.65
C ARG A 9 -21.24 53.33 -8.58
N SER A 10 -21.32 52.66 -9.74
CA SER A 10 -21.68 51.26 -9.83
C SER A 10 -20.50 50.43 -9.34
N CYS A 11 -20.62 49.88 -8.12
CA CYS A 11 -19.63 48.96 -7.54
C CYS A 11 -19.90 47.57 -8.05
N TRP A 12 -19.15 47.14 -9.10
CA TRP A 12 -19.17 45.79 -9.59
C TRP A 12 -18.32 44.93 -8.63
N LEU A 13 -18.99 44.22 -7.73
CA LEU A 13 -18.40 43.13 -6.95
C LEU A 13 -18.21 41.93 -7.87
N VAL A 14 -16.99 41.77 -8.40
CA VAL A 14 -16.57 40.54 -9.06
C VAL A 14 -16.34 39.49 -7.97
N PHE A 15 -17.32 38.63 -7.80
CA PHE A 15 -17.23 37.45 -6.94
C PHE A 15 -16.37 36.43 -7.63
N MET A 16 -15.04 36.42 -7.38
CA MET A 16 -14.14 35.37 -7.84
C MET A 16 -14.48 34.08 -7.10
N LEU A 17 -15.19 33.18 -7.81
CA LEU A 17 -15.42 31.81 -7.39
C LEU A 17 -14.07 31.08 -7.48
N VAL A 18 -13.33 31.03 -6.38
CA VAL A 18 -12.12 30.21 -6.28
C VAL A 18 -12.56 28.75 -6.23
N CYS A 19 -12.59 28.12 -7.39
CA CYS A 19 -12.81 26.68 -7.50
C CYS A 19 -11.56 26.00 -6.96
N SER A 20 -11.57 25.59 -5.68
CA SER A 20 -10.51 24.79 -5.08
C SER A 20 -10.54 23.41 -5.72
N PHE A 21 -9.72 23.18 -6.74
CA PHE A 21 -9.43 21.84 -7.22
C PHE A 21 -8.61 21.13 -6.14
N SER A 22 -9.25 20.24 -5.40
CA SER A 22 -8.54 19.26 -4.59
C SER A 22 -7.78 18.36 -5.56
N VAL A 23 -6.45 18.49 -5.59
CA VAL A 23 -5.58 17.52 -6.25
C VAL A 23 -5.63 16.26 -5.39
N VAL A 24 -6.49 15.33 -5.76
CA VAL A 24 -6.43 13.97 -5.23
C VAL A 24 -5.23 13.34 -5.92
N ALA A 25 -4.19 12.99 -5.18
CA ALA A 25 -3.11 12.19 -5.71
C ALA A 25 -3.70 10.84 -6.18
N ASP A 26 -3.30 10.38 -7.37
CA ASP A 26 -3.73 9.07 -7.83
C ASP A 26 -3.24 8.01 -6.84
N PRO A 27 -4.12 7.05 -6.46
CA PRO A 27 -3.73 5.94 -5.58
C PRO A 27 -2.53 5.20 -6.16
N VAL A 28 -1.61 4.80 -5.29
CA VAL A 28 -0.42 4.05 -5.73
C VAL A 28 -0.83 2.73 -6.36
N ASP A 29 -0.19 2.38 -7.46
CA ASP A 29 -0.37 1.09 -8.13
C ASP A 29 0.98 0.50 -8.57
N PHE A 30 1.03 -0.81 -8.70
CA PHE A 30 2.13 -1.55 -9.31
C PHE A 30 1.58 -2.80 -9.99
N GLU A 31 2.39 -3.35 -10.90
CA GLU A 31 2.10 -4.63 -11.55
C GLU A 31 3.34 -5.52 -11.44
N LEU A 32 3.21 -6.69 -10.80
CA LEU A 32 4.31 -7.63 -10.60
C LEU A 32 3.88 -9.06 -10.95
N PRO A 33 4.82 -9.88 -11.49
CA PRO A 33 4.57 -11.29 -11.73
C PRO A 33 4.50 -12.07 -10.41
N GLY A 34 3.53 -12.96 -10.29
CA GLY A 34 3.39 -13.90 -9.19
C GLY A 34 4.20 -15.19 -9.40
N LEU A 35 4.58 -15.84 -8.30
CA LEU A 35 5.22 -17.16 -8.32
C LEU A 35 4.31 -18.22 -8.96
N ASP A 36 3.00 -18.04 -8.90
CA ASP A 36 1.98 -18.89 -9.54
C ASP A 36 1.81 -18.64 -11.05
N GLY A 37 2.63 -17.77 -11.64
CA GLY A 37 2.60 -17.41 -13.06
C GLY A 37 1.53 -16.41 -13.46
N LYS A 38 0.75 -15.87 -12.52
CA LYS A 38 -0.20 -14.78 -12.78
C LYS A 38 0.48 -13.43 -12.62
N THR A 39 -0.12 -12.39 -13.18
CA THR A 39 0.25 -11.00 -12.93
C THR A 39 -0.72 -10.40 -11.93
N TYR A 40 -0.19 -9.70 -10.94
CA TYR A 40 -0.96 -9.05 -9.88
C TYR A 40 -0.80 -7.53 -9.97
N ARG A 41 -1.91 -6.82 -9.86
CA ARG A 41 -1.93 -5.36 -9.70
C ARG A 41 -2.42 -5.01 -8.30
N LEU A 42 -1.82 -4.01 -7.70
CA LEU A 42 -2.29 -3.55 -6.39
C LEU A 42 -3.75 -3.05 -6.46
N SER A 43 -4.13 -2.44 -7.59
CA SER A 43 -5.49 -1.98 -7.84
C SER A 43 -6.55 -3.10 -7.86
N ASP A 44 -6.17 -4.36 -8.09
CA ASP A 44 -7.10 -5.50 -8.05
C ASP A 44 -7.62 -5.78 -6.63
N PHE A 45 -6.98 -5.22 -5.61
CA PHE A 45 -7.32 -5.39 -4.20
C PHE A 45 -8.06 -4.18 -3.60
N ARG A 46 -8.53 -3.24 -4.42
CA ARG A 46 -9.32 -2.09 -3.93
C ARG A 46 -10.53 -2.57 -3.14
N GLY A 47 -10.87 -1.86 -2.07
CA GLY A 47 -11.92 -2.25 -1.14
C GLY A 47 -11.45 -3.14 0.00
N LYS A 48 -10.18 -3.59 -0.02
CA LYS A 48 -9.54 -4.34 1.07
C LYS A 48 -8.31 -3.61 1.59
N TRP A 49 -7.96 -3.85 2.83
CA TRP A 49 -6.65 -3.55 3.37
C TRP A 49 -5.61 -4.45 2.71
N VAL A 50 -4.47 -3.89 2.32
CA VAL A 50 -3.38 -4.67 1.70
C VAL A 50 -2.09 -4.46 2.47
N LEU A 51 -1.56 -5.53 3.06
CA LEU A 51 -0.22 -5.54 3.63
C LEU A 51 0.75 -6.04 2.56
N VAL A 52 1.57 -5.14 2.00
CA VAL A 52 2.64 -5.50 1.07
C VAL A 52 3.95 -5.61 1.85
N ASN A 53 4.48 -6.83 1.93
CA ASN A 53 5.70 -7.15 2.67
C ASN A 53 6.84 -7.48 1.69
N TYR A 54 7.90 -6.69 1.72
CA TYR A 54 9.14 -6.93 0.95
C TYR A 54 10.11 -7.77 1.79
N TRP A 55 10.49 -8.92 1.28
CA TRP A 55 11.27 -9.92 1.99
C TRP A 55 12.22 -10.71 1.09
N ALA A 56 13.07 -11.57 1.68
CA ALA A 56 13.91 -12.50 0.94
C ALA A 56 14.14 -13.79 1.74
N THR A 57 14.43 -14.91 1.05
CA THR A 57 14.63 -16.23 1.67
C THR A 57 15.86 -16.28 2.59
N TRP A 58 16.87 -15.47 2.31
CA TRP A 58 18.12 -15.38 3.07
C TRP A 58 18.05 -14.41 4.27
N CYS A 59 16.94 -13.66 4.43
CA CYS A 59 16.78 -12.66 5.46
C CYS A 59 16.22 -13.28 6.76
N PRO A 60 17.00 -13.40 7.85
CA PRO A 60 16.53 -14.07 9.06
C PRO A 60 15.28 -13.43 9.69
N PRO A 61 15.22 -12.09 9.93
CA PRO A 61 14.02 -11.49 10.51
C PRO A 61 12.78 -11.59 9.61
N CYS A 62 12.97 -11.63 8.27
CA CYS A 62 11.86 -11.88 7.36
C CYS A 62 11.24 -13.26 7.61
N ARG A 63 12.09 -14.29 7.78
CA ARG A 63 11.64 -15.68 8.01
C ARG A 63 10.93 -15.84 9.36
N GLU A 64 11.27 -15.02 10.33
CA GLU A 64 10.64 -15.04 11.65
C GLU A 64 9.24 -14.42 11.63
N GLU A 65 8.98 -13.43 10.77
CA GLU A 65 7.66 -12.80 10.66
C GLU A 65 6.68 -13.54 9.73
N LEU A 66 7.16 -14.36 8.76
CA LEU A 66 6.28 -15.02 7.78
C LEU A 66 5.13 -15.82 8.40
N PRO A 67 5.28 -16.56 9.52
CA PRO A 67 4.17 -17.24 10.19
C PRO A 67 3.10 -16.25 10.71
N GLU A 68 3.49 -15.09 11.20
CA GLU A 68 2.58 -14.05 11.66
C GLU A 68 1.77 -13.48 10.50
N LEU A 69 2.43 -13.23 9.35
CA LEU A 69 1.76 -12.77 8.14
C LEU A 69 0.78 -13.83 7.59
N GLU A 70 1.12 -15.11 7.70
CA GLU A 70 0.23 -16.20 7.31
C GLU A 70 -0.98 -16.30 8.23
N ILE A 71 -0.82 -16.09 9.54
CA ILE A 71 -1.93 -16.04 10.50
C ILE A 71 -2.85 -14.87 10.14
N PHE A 72 -2.31 -13.66 9.96
CA PHE A 72 -3.10 -12.50 9.57
C PHE A 72 -3.85 -12.75 8.24
N TYR A 73 -3.16 -13.27 7.23
CA TYR A 73 -3.77 -13.56 5.94
C TYR A 73 -4.94 -14.54 6.05
N ASN A 74 -4.76 -15.65 6.77
CA ASN A 74 -5.81 -16.65 6.92
C ASN A 74 -7.03 -16.15 7.68
N ASN A 75 -6.83 -15.22 8.63
CA ASN A 75 -7.93 -14.62 9.37
C ASN A 75 -8.77 -13.64 8.51
N HIS A 76 -8.15 -12.97 7.52
CA HIS A 76 -8.75 -11.80 6.85
C HIS A 76 -9.00 -11.96 5.35
N LYS A 77 -8.36 -12.93 4.66
CA LYS A 77 -8.35 -13.05 3.18
C LYS A 77 -9.74 -13.09 2.54
N ASP A 78 -10.69 -13.71 3.21
CA ASP A 78 -12.06 -13.85 2.72
C ASP A 78 -12.95 -12.66 3.11
N GLU A 79 -12.45 -11.73 3.93
CA GLU A 79 -13.19 -10.59 4.45
C GLU A 79 -12.60 -9.27 3.94
N ASP A 80 -11.78 -8.63 4.73
CA ASP A 80 -11.44 -7.21 4.61
C ASP A 80 -9.97 -6.91 4.37
N ALA A 81 -9.06 -7.90 4.49
CA ALA A 81 -7.64 -7.67 4.28
C ALA A 81 -6.92 -8.82 3.58
N VAL A 82 -5.80 -8.49 2.93
CA VAL A 82 -4.91 -9.45 2.26
C VAL A 82 -3.45 -9.14 2.56
N VAL A 83 -2.60 -10.17 2.47
CA VAL A 83 -1.15 -10.04 2.46
C VAL A 83 -0.63 -10.31 1.04
N ILE A 84 0.35 -9.53 0.61
CA ILE A 84 1.13 -9.74 -0.60
C ILE A 84 2.60 -9.78 -0.19
N GLY A 85 3.25 -10.93 -0.35
CA GLY A 85 4.69 -11.07 -0.11
C GLY A 85 5.47 -10.80 -1.39
N VAL A 86 6.33 -9.79 -1.42
CA VAL A 86 7.20 -9.50 -2.56
C VAL A 86 8.59 -10.03 -2.28
N ALA A 87 8.95 -11.14 -2.92
CA ALA A 87 10.29 -11.72 -2.85
C ALA A 87 11.27 -10.85 -3.65
N MET A 88 12.06 -10.06 -2.91
CA MET A 88 12.99 -9.06 -3.46
C MET A 88 14.40 -9.65 -3.56
N GLU A 89 14.57 -10.63 -4.42
CA GLU A 89 15.84 -11.33 -4.61
C GLU A 89 15.92 -12.00 -5.97
N SER A 90 17.16 -12.12 -6.50
CA SER A 90 17.43 -12.90 -7.71
C SER A 90 17.59 -14.38 -7.33
N ILE A 91 16.51 -15.15 -7.41
CA ILE A 91 16.44 -16.56 -7.03
C ILE A 91 15.78 -17.39 -8.15
N LYS A 92 16.18 -18.66 -8.29
CA LYS A 92 15.48 -19.59 -9.18
C LYS A 92 14.07 -19.88 -8.64
N LEU A 93 13.07 -19.80 -9.51
CA LEU A 93 11.66 -20.00 -9.13
C LEU A 93 11.41 -21.30 -8.37
N GLU A 94 12.06 -22.42 -8.80
CA GLU A 94 11.89 -23.71 -8.12
C GLU A 94 12.44 -23.70 -6.68
N ARG A 95 13.46 -22.89 -6.40
CA ARG A 95 14.01 -22.75 -5.04
C ARG A 95 13.10 -21.90 -4.18
N LEU A 96 12.55 -20.82 -4.75
CA LEU A 96 11.59 -19.97 -4.06
C LEU A 96 10.32 -20.78 -3.75
N GLN A 97 9.78 -21.54 -4.73
CA GLN A 97 8.59 -22.36 -4.52
C GLN A 97 8.80 -23.36 -3.38
N LYS A 98 9.93 -24.09 -3.38
CA LYS A 98 10.26 -25.03 -2.28
C LYS A 98 10.36 -24.34 -0.92
N PHE A 99 10.83 -23.10 -0.88
CA PHE A 99 10.87 -22.31 0.35
C PHE A 99 9.46 -21.96 0.82
N VAL A 100 8.62 -21.43 -0.07
CA VAL A 100 7.22 -21.05 0.19
C VAL A 100 6.43 -22.27 0.69
N ASP A 101 6.56 -23.42 0.01
CA ASP A 101 5.89 -24.67 0.41
C ASP A 101 6.33 -25.13 1.80
N LYS A 102 7.64 -25.04 2.09
CA LYS A 102 8.19 -25.43 3.40
C LYS A 102 7.74 -24.52 4.55
N GLN A 103 7.47 -23.26 4.24
CA GLN A 103 6.96 -22.28 5.20
C GLN A 103 5.43 -22.28 5.30
N PHE A 104 4.75 -23.10 4.48
CA PHE A 104 3.28 -23.19 4.41
C PHE A 104 2.60 -21.85 4.11
N LEU A 105 3.23 -21.00 3.29
CA LEU A 105 2.66 -19.70 2.94
C LEU A 105 1.57 -19.88 1.88
N SER A 106 0.41 -19.27 2.12
CA SER A 106 -0.74 -19.34 1.23
C SER A 106 -1.12 -17.99 0.60
N PHE A 107 -0.56 -16.89 1.10
CA PHE A 107 -0.76 -15.58 0.47
C PHE A 107 0.03 -15.44 -0.84
N PRO A 108 -0.39 -14.57 -1.76
CA PRO A 108 0.31 -14.31 -3.02
C PRO A 108 1.78 -13.92 -2.81
N ILE A 109 2.67 -14.64 -3.50
CA ILE A 109 4.11 -14.32 -3.56
C ILE A 109 4.41 -13.72 -4.91
N LEU A 110 4.85 -12.47 -4.92
CA LEU A 110 5.24 -11.74 -6.12
C LEU A 110 6.77 -11.67 -6.22
N LEU A 111 7.25 -11.45 -7.42
CA LEU A 111 8.67 -11.46 -7.76
C LEU A 111 9.15 -10.05 -8.06
N SER A 112 10.24 -9.65 -7.45
CA SER A 112 10.91 -8.38 -7.74
C SER A 112 12.42 -8.52 -7.66
N GLU A 113 13.14 -7.80 -8.50
CA GLU A 113 14.58 -7.64 -8.34
C GLU A 113 14.89 -6.76 -7.12
N PRO A 114 16.09 -6.95 -6.50
CA PRO A 114 16.51 -6.09 -5.41
C PRO A 114 16.50 -4.61 -5.80
N ALA A 115 15.80 -3.79 -5.03
CA ALA A 115 15.71 -2.36 -5.25
C ALA A 115 15.69 -1.59 -3.92
N ALA A 116 16.31 -0.41 -3.90
CA ALA A 116 16.28 0.46 -2.74
C ALA A 116 14.97 1.27 -2.64
N ARG A 117 14.18 1.28 -3.72
CA ARG A 117 12.92 2.01 -3.84
C ARG A 117 11.97 1.32 -4.80
N THR A 118 10.69 1.37 -4.46
CA THR A 118 9.57 0.86 -5.26
C THR A 118 8.51 1.95 -5.41
N GLU A 119 7.42 1.65 -6.10
CA GLU A 119 6.26 2.53 -6.25
C GLU A 119 5.66 2.91 -4.89
N LEU A 120 5.70 2.00 -3.91
CA LEU A 120 5.20 2.24 -2.55
C LEU A 120 6.15 3.11 -1.71
N GLY A 121 7.44 3.18 -2.08
CA GLY A 121 8.40 3.99 -1.35
C GLY A 121 9.78 3.36 -1.22
N GLY A 122 10.60 3.90 -0.30
CA GLY A 122 11.96 3.43 -0.05
C GLY A 122 11.99 2.11 0.73
N ILE A 123 12.92 1.22 0.35
CA ILE A 123 13.24 -0.05 1.03
C ILE A 123 14.65 0.05 1.61
N PRO A 124 14.82 0.59 2.82
CA PRO A 124 16.16 0.76 3.42
C PRO A 124 16.77 -0.56 3.91
N GLY A 125 15.97 -1.60 4.04
CA GLY A 125 16.36 -2.94 4.46
C GLY A 125 15.18 -3.90 4.44
N LEU A 126 15.44 -5.18 4.66
CA LEU A 126 14.40 -6.22 4.74
C LEU A 126 14.25 -6.74 6.18
N PRO A 127 13.03 -7.05 6.61
CA PRO A 127 11.78 -6.81 5.89
C PRO A 127 11.38 -5.33 5.91
N THR A 128 10.60 -4.91 4.91
CA THR A 128 9.89 -3.64 4.92
C THR A 128 8.46 -3.88 4.48
N SER A 129 7.51 -3.46 5.30
CA SER A 129 6.08 -3.60 5.04
C SER A 129 5.43 -2.25 4.80
N PHE A 130 4.49 -2.21 3.85
CA PHE A 130 3.59 -1.09 3.61
C PHE A 130 2.16 -1.55 3.86
N LEU A 131 1.38 -0.74 4.56
CA LEU A 131 -0.04 -0.96 4.72
C LEU A 131 -0.80 0.04 3.85
N ILE A 132 -1.64 -0.50 2.99
CA ILE A 132 -2.45 0.24 2.04
C ILE A 132 -3.91 0.09 2.46
N ASP A 133 -4.63 1.20 2.51
CA ASP A 133 -6.02 1.24 2.87
C ASP A 133 -6.94 0.80 1.71
N PRO A 134 -8.25 0.59 1.94
CA PRO A 134 -9.20 0.17 0.90
C PRO A 134 -9.32 1.15 -0.28
N THR A 135 -8.93 2.42 -0.12
CA THR A 135 -8.91 3.42 -1.19
C THR A 135 -7.66 3.32 -2.07
N GLY A 136 -6.62 2.66 -1.57
CA GLY A 136 -5.33 2.48 -2.23
C GLY A 136 -4.27 3.47 -1.81
N GLU A 137 -4.45 4.16 -0.70
CA GLU A 137 -3.45 5.04 -0.12
C GLU A 137 -2.50 4.27 0.79
N VAL A 138 -1.20 4.58 0.73
CA VAL A 138 -0.21 4.04 1.67
C VAL A 138 -0.34 4.80 2.98
N VAL A 139 -0.89 4.14 4.01
CA VAL A 139 -1.17 4.76 5.31
C VAL A 139 -0.12 4.45 6.38
N ALA A 140 0.70 3.41 6.16
CA ALA A 140 1.82 3.08 7.05
C ALA A 140 2.97 2.41 6.30
N ARG A 141 4.17 2.57 6.86
CA ARG A 141 5.38 1.84 6.49
C ARG A 141 6.11 1.41 7.74
N GLN A 142 6.48 0.13 7.82
CA GLN A 142 7.31 -0.42 8.88
C GLN A 142 8.60 -1.00 8.29
N VAL A 143 9.74 -0.65 8.84
CA VAL A 143 11.05 -1.26 8.57
C VAL A 143 11.36 -2.18 9.75
N GLY A 144 11.63 -3.44 9.46
CA GLY A 144 11.74 -4.51 10.45
C GLY A 144 10.46 -5.34 10.53
N PRO A 145 10.49 -6.43 11.31
CA PRO A 145 9.37 -7.38 11.42
C PRO A 145 8.09 -6.73 11.94
N VAL A 146 6.96 -7.32 11.54
CA VAL A 146 5.62 -7.01 12.06
C VAL A 146 4.95 -8.30 12.52
N THR A 147 4.02 -8.18 13.49
CA THR A 147 3.16 -9.27 13.93
C THR A 147 1.74 -9.10 13.38
N ALA A 148 0.95 -10.17 13.39
CA ALA A 148 -0.48 -10.11 13.05
C ALA A 148 -1.20 -9.07 13.91
N GLU A 149 -0.92 -9.06 15.22
CA GLU A 149 -1.52 -8.13 16.18
C GLU A 149 -1.19 -6.67 15.87
N ASP A 150 0.07 -6.35 15.49
CA ASP A 150 0.47 -4.99 15.13
C ASP A 150 -0.36 -4.45 13.96
N VAL A 151 -0.56 -5.28 12.93
CA VAL A 151 -1.35 -4.92 11.74
C VAL A 151 -2.82 -4.74 12.10
N GLU A 152 -3.41 -5.67 12.85
CA GLU A 152 -4.81 -5.60 13.30
C GLU A 152 -5.07 -4.36 14.14
N GLN A 153 -4.21 -4.06 15.12
CA GLN A 153 -4.33 -2.88 15.98
C GLN A 153 -4.26 -1.58 15.16
N PHE A 154 -3.36 -1.52 14.17
CA PHE A 154 -3.27 -0.36 13.30
C PHE A 154 -4.56 -0.16 12.50
N ILE A 155 -5.07 -1.20 11.86
CA ILE A 155 -6.32 -1.17 11.07
C ILE A 155 -7.50 -0.72 11.95
N GLN A 156 -7.65 -1.32 13.14
CA GLN A 156 -8.71 -0.97 14.07
C GLN A 156 -8.66 0.50 14.52
N LYS A 157 -7.45 1.02 14.75
CA LYS A 157 -7.26 2.42 15.13
C LYS A 157 -7.58 3.37 13.98
N HIS A 158 -7.18 3.01 12.77
CA HIS A 158 -7.42 3.81 11.57
C HIS A 158 -8.92 3.90 11.24
N ASN A 159 -9.64 2.79 11.35
CA ASN A 159 -11.09 2.72 11.09
C ASN A 159 -11.96 3.51 12.11
N LYS A 160 -11.38 3.98 13.22
CA LYS A 160 -12.08 4.77 14.25
C LYS A 160 -11.91 6.29 14.09
N GLN A 161 -11.11 6.72 13.12
CA GLN A 161 -10.86 8.15 12.84
C GLN A 161 -11.83 8.68 11.79
#